data_0d02f1b519aa4113fa1aa1315505c307
#
_entry.id   0d02f1b519aa4113fa1aa1315505c307
#
_cell.length_a   1.000
_cell.length_b   1.000
_cell.length_c   1.000
_cell.angle_alpha   90.00
_cell.angle_beta   90.00
_cell.angle_gamma   90.00
#
_symmetry.space_group_name_H-M   'P 1'
#
loop_
_entity.id
_entity.type
_entity.pdbx_description
1 polymer ?
#
loop_
_entity_poly.entity_id
_entity_poly.type
_entity_poly.pdbx_seq_one_letter_code
_entity_poly.pdbx_strand_id
1 'polypeptide(L)'
;WILADGFGAVISCKCLGLKIHQRISGTDIFHEVNYKLNKLRNYKYLFFGSKKKTLGLIVNKMKSDYPNIKITGYLSPPFKNTYNKIETNKMINLINKKKPDVLWVGLTQPKQEKWIYENLKKIDVKFVGAIGAVFDFYSGQVKRAPKVIQNLGMEWFYRLLQDPKRLWKRYFFCNLNFIFKVIPYLFYVRLKSYLNFLLC
;
A
#
# COMPACT_ATOMS: atom_id res chain seq x y z
N TRP A 1 -8.82 2.30 -7.63
CA TRP A 1 -8.79 0.84 -7.54
C TRP A 1 -8.50 0.43 -6.10
N ILE A 2 -9.28 -0.53 -5.58
CA ILE A 2 -9.04 -1.17 -4.27
C ILE A 2 -8.66 -2.62 -4.57
N LEU A 3 -7.56 -3.07 -4.00
CA LEU A 3 -7.00 -4.39 -4.25
C LEU A 3 -7.08 -5.25 -2.98
N ALA A 4 -7.37 -6.53 -3.15
CA ALA A 4 -7.41 -7.47 -2.05
C ALA A 4 -5.99 -7.82 -1.58
N ASP A 5 -5.42 -6.93 -0.75
CA ASP A 5 -4.16 -7.17 -0.04
C ASP A 5 -4.46 -7.73 1.35
N GLY A 6 -3.82 -8.80 1.67
CA GLY A 6 -4.00 -9.49 2.93
C GLY A 6 -5.00 -10.65 2.89
N PHE A 7 -4.71 -11.64 3.72
CA PHE A 7 -5.43 -12.91 3.75
C PHE A 7 -6.91 -12.74 4.16
N GLY A 8 -7.19 -11.88 5.14
CA GLY A 8 -8.56 -11.59 5.58
C GLY A 8 -9.42 -10.98 4.47
N ALA A 9 -8.86 -10.05 3.67
CA ALA A 9 -9.59 -9.47 2.54
C ALA A 9 -9.93 -10.52 1.47
N VAL A 10 -8.98 -11.40 1.14
CA VAL A 10 -9.21 -12.49 0.17
C VAL A 10 -10.30 -13.45 0.66
N ILE A 11 -10.26 -13.85 1.94
CA ILE A 11 -11.30 -14.69 2.53
C ILE A 11 -12.66 -13.99 2.47
N SER A 12 -12.73 -12.73 2.89
CA SER A 12 -13.97 -11.95 2.87
C SER A 12 -14.58 -11.90 1.47
N CYS A 13 -13.77 -11.61 0.46
CA CYS A 13 -14.22 -11.57 -0.93
C CYS A 13 -14.71 -12.93 -1.41
N LYS A 14 -14.02 -14.03 -1.10
CA LYS A 14 -14.46 -15.39 -1.42
C LYS A 14 -15.77 -15.74 -0.73
N CYS A 15 -15.92 -15.38 0.54
CA CYS A 15 -17.17 -15.57 1.28
C CYS A 15 -18.36 -14.81 0.67
N LEU A 16 -18.11 -13.66 0.07
CA LEU A 16 -19.11 -12.86 -0.64
C LEU A 16 -19.36 -13.32 -2.09
N GLY A 17 -18.74 -14.41 -2.53
CA GLY A 17 -18.90 -14.94 -3.89
C GLY A 17 -18.13 -14.16 -4.97
N LEU A 18 -17.26 -13.24 -4.57
CA LEU A 18 -16.44 -12.49 -5.53
C LEU A 18 -15.34 -13.37 -6.10
N LYS A 19 -15.18 -13.36 -7.43
CA LYS A 19 -14.14 -14.10 -8.14
C LYS A 19 -12.79 -13.42 -7.95
N ILE A 20 -12.06 -13.77 -6.91
CA ILE A 20 -10.68 -13.33 -6.69
C ILE A 20 -9.74 -14.52 -6.95
N HIS A 21 -8.90 -14.39 -7.96
CA HIS A 21 -7.96 -15.44 -8.34
C HIS A 21 -6.77 -15.53 -7.39
N GLN A 22 -6.24 -14.37 -6.94
CA GLN A 22 -5.07 -14.33 -6.08
C GLN A 22 -5.01 -13.05 -5.24
N ARG A 23 -4.24 -13.09 -4.17
CA ARG A 23 -3.87 -11.91 -3.39
C ARG A 23 -2.92 -11.04 -4.22
N ILE A 24 -3.19 -9.73 -4.26
CA ILE A 24 -2.29 -8.75 -4.87
C ILE A 24 -1.79 -7.82 -3.78
N SER A 25 -0.51 -7.90 -3.46
CA SER A 25 0.12 -7.03 -2.46
C SER A 25 0.64 -5.74 -3.09
N GLY A 26 0.86 -4.72 -2.25
CA GLY A 26 1.50 -3.47 -2.70
C GLY A 26 2.86 -3.69 -3.36
N THR A 27 3.61 -4.73 -2.94
CA THR A 27 4.89 -5.09 -3.54
C THR A 27 4.72 -5.61 -4.97
N ASP A 28 3.69 -6.44 -5.21
CA ASP A 28 3.43 -7.00 -6.53
C ASP A 28 3.06 -5.89 -7.51
N ILE A 29 2.21 -4.93 -7.09
CA ILE A 29 1.86 -3.75 -7.88
C ILE A 29 3.10 -2.91 -8.17
N PHE A 30 3.91 -2.64 -7.15
CA PHE A 30 5.12 -1.85 -7.30
C PHE A 30 6.04 -2.43 -8.36
N HIS A 31 6.33 -3.72 -8.29
CA HIS A 31 7.19 -4.38 -9.25
C HIS A 31 6.59 -4.45 -10.65
N GLU A 32 5.30 -4.79 -10.77
CA GLU A 32 4.64 -4.91 -12.06
C GLU A 32 4.53 -3.57 -12.80
N VAL A 33 4.13 -2.51 -12.08
CA VAL A 33 4.06 -1.15 -12.63
C VAL A 33 5.44 -0.68 -13.07
N ASN A 34 6.46 -0.88 -12.21
CA ASN A 34 7.83 -0.48 -12.55
C ASN A 34 8.37 -1.25 -13.75
N TYR A 35 8.13 -2.55 -13.84
CA TYR A 35 8.53 -3.37 -14.97
C TYR A 35 7.91 -2.89 -16.29
N LYS A 36 6.59 -2.64 -16.28
CA LYS A 36 5.87 -2.16 -17.47
C LYS A 36 6.34 -0.77 -17.88
N LEU A 37 6.43 0.17 -16.94
CA LEU A 37 6.81 1.55 -17.23
C LEU A 37 8.30 1.69 -17.59
N ASN A 38 9.16 0.82 -17.07
CA ASN A 38 10.56 0.75 -17.49
C ASN A 38 10.68 0.34 -18.97
N LYS A 39 9.84 -0.59 -19.46
CA LYS A 39 9.79 -0.96 -20.88
C LYS A 39 9.28 0.17 -21.77
N LEU A 40 8.27 0.91 -21.31
CA LEU A 40 7.68 2.04 -22.04
C LEU A 40 8.58 3.28 -22.07
N ARG A 41 9.57 3.37 -21.17
CA ARG A 41 10.55 4.45 -21.03
C ARG A 41 9.94 5.84 -20.72
N ASN A 42 10.78 6.78 -20.35
CA ASN A 42 10.45 8.21 -20.16
C ASN A 42 9.42 8.56 -19.08
N TYR A 43 9.02 7.61 -18.23
CA TYR A 43 8.16 7.92 -17.08
C TYR A 43 8.95 8.55 -15.95
N LYS A 44 8.35 9.56 -15.34
CA LYS A 44 8.92 10.35 -14.24
C LYS A 44 8.31 9.91 -12.92
N TYR A 45 9.16 9.56 -11.95
CA TYR A 45 8.71 9.09 -10.64
C TYR A 45 9.11 10.05 -9.53
N LEU A 46 8.24 10.16 -8.53
CA LEU A 46 8.54 10.80 -7.25
C LEU A 46 8.13 9.87 -6.12
N PHE A 47 8.98 9.78 -5.09
CA PHE A 47 8.72 9.03 -3.87
C PHE A 47 8.37 9.98 -2.73
N PHE A 48 7.25 9.73 -2.05
CA PHE A 48 6.75 10.57 -0.97
C PHE A 48 6.49 9.76 0.30
N GLY A 49 7.06 10.20 1.42
CA GLY A 49 6.93 9.54 2.72
C GLY A 49 8.22 8.87 3.18
N SER A 50 8.15 8.10 4.28
CA SER A 50 9.30 7.41 4.89
C SER A 50 10.48 8.33 5.29
N LYS A 51 11.56 7.73 5.78
CA LYS A 51 12.78 8.44 6.18
C LYS A 51 13.64 8.78 4.96
N LYS A 52 14.36 9.92 5.01
CA LYS A 52 15.27 10.34 3.95
C LYS A 52 16.29 9.25 3.55
N LYS A 53 16.83 8.52 4.54
CA LYS A 53 17.76 7.38 4.31
C LYS A 53 17.10 6.28 3.48
N THR A 54 15.87 5.88 3.84
CA THR A 54 15.09 4.85 3.10
C THR A 54 14.85 5.27 1.65
N LEU A 55 14.43 6.53 1.45
CA LEU A 55 14.18 7.06 0.10
C LEU A 55 15.44 7.12 -0.75
N GLY A 56 16.59 7.48 -0.17
CA GLY A 56 17.88 7.44 -0.85
C GLY A 56 18.26 6.04 -1.32
N LEU A 57 18.06 5.02 -0.47
CA LEU A 57 18.29 3.62 -0.84
C LEU A 57 17.34 3.16 -1.98
N ILE A 58 16.07 3.56 -1.90
CA ILE A 58 15.09 3.26 -2.97
C ILE A 58 15.54 3.87 -4.29
N VAL A 59 15.91 5.15 -4.30
CA VAL A 59 16.33 5.84 -5.54
C VAL A 59 17.56 5.18 -6.15
N ASN A 60 18.56 4.81 -5.34
CA ASN A 60 19.76 4.12 -5.84
C ASN A 60 19.40 2.75 -6.44
N LYS A 61 18.56 1.98 -5.75
CA LYS A 61 18.13 0.67 -6.23
C LYS A 61 17.26 0.78 -7.50
N MET A 62 16.37 1.77 -7.57
CA MET A 62 15.55 2.03 -8.77
C MET A 62 16.40 2.33 -10.00
N LYS A 63 17.49 3.07 -9.87
CA LYS A 63 18.41 3.34 -10.99
C LYS A 63 19.07 2.07 -11.54
N SER A 64 19.33 1.10 -10.68
CA SER A 64 19.87 -0.21 -11.09
C SER A 64 18.80 -1.11 -11.67
N ASP A 65 17.67 -1.28 -10.96
CA ASP A 65 16.64 -2.26 -11.32
C ASP A 65 15.77 -1.79 -12.51
N TYR A 66 15.56 -0.46 -12.64
CA TYR A 66 14.67 0.16 -13.63
C TYR A 66 15.29 1.41 -14.27
N PRO A 67 16.37 1.26 -15.06
CA PRO A 67 17.20 2.38 -15.53
C PRO A 67 16.47 3.34 -16.47
N ASN A 68 15.39 2.93 -17.13
CA ASN A 68 14.63 3.77 -18.05
C ASN A 68 13.58 4.66 -17.35
N ILE A 69 13.42 4.51 -16.02
CA ILE A 69 12.52 5.34 -15.22
C ILE A 69 13.30 6.54 -14.66
N LYS A 70 12.83 7.74 -14.96
CA LYS A 70 13.44 8.98 -14.49
C LYS A 70 12.95 9.33 -13.09
N ILE A 71 13.82 9.26 -12.09
CA ILE A 71 13.49 9.71 -10.73
C ILE A 71 13.64 11.23 -10.64
N THR A 72 12.54 11.98 -10.49
CA THR A 72 12.54 13.44 -10.38
C THR A 72 12.83 13.94 -8.99
N GLY A 73 12.77 13.05 -8.00
CA GLY A 73 13.11 13.33 -6.62
C GLY A 73 12.37 12.47 -5.61
N TYR A 74 12.58 12.84 -4.36
CA TYR A 74 11.82 12.27 -3.25
C TYR A 74 11.51 13.34 -2.22
N LEU A 75 10.46 13.13 -1.42
CA LEU A 75 10.03 14.02 -0.36
C LEU A 75 9.81 13.24 0.92
N SER A 76 10.58 13.55 1.96
CA SER A 76 10.49 12.96 3.30
C SER A 76 9.85 13.98 4.24
N PRO A 77 8.54 13.91 4.47
CA PRO A 77 7.88 14.80 5.41
C PRO A 77 8.23 14.45 6.85
N PRO A 78 8.10 15.38 7.80
CA PRO A 78 8.30 15.09 9.21
C PRO A 78 7.30 14.01 9.69
N PHE A 79 7.75 13.18 10.63
CA PHE A 79 6.90 12.13 11.19
C PHE A 79 5.88 12.73 12.16
N LYS A 80 4.63 12.87 11.70
CA LYS A 80 3.50 13.41 12.46
C LYS A 80 2.25 12.55 12.20
N ASN A 81 1.28 12.59 13.12
CA ASN A 81 -0.01 11.90 12.90
C ASN A 81 -0.83 12.55 11.79
N THR A 82 -0.86 13.88 11.76
CA THR A 82 -1.58 14.69 10.77
C THR A 82 -0.72 15.84 10.28
N TYR A 83 -0.99 16.35 9.09
CA TYR A 83 -0.40 17.56 8.54
C TYR A 83 -1.47 18.66 8.49
N ASN A 84 -1.08 19.89 8.83
CA ASN A 84 -1.98 21.05 8.65
C ASN A 84 -2.07 21.44 7.16
N LYS A 85 -3.00 22.38 6.84
CA LYS A 85 -3.21 22.84 5.46
C LYS A 85 -1.97 23.46 4.82
N ILE A 86 -1.20 24.22 5.58
CA ILE A 86 0.02 24.90 5.10
C ILE A 86 1.08 23.84 4.72
N GLU A 87 1.35 22.88 5.60
CA GLU A 87 2.28 21.80 5.36
C GLU A 87 1.85 20.96 4.14
N THR A 88 0.56 20.62 4.08
CA THR A 88 -0.01 19.84 2.98
C THR A 88 0.13 20.58 1.65
N ASN A 89 -0.23 21.84 1.58
CA ASN A 89 -0.09 22.64 0.36
C ASN A 89 1.37 22.78 -0.07
N LYS A 90 2.29 22.97 0.87
CA LYS A 90 3.73 23.00 0.58
C LYS A 90 4.20 21.70 -0.04
N MET A 91 3.77 20.54 0.50
CA MET A 91 4.11 19.23 -0.05
C MET A 91 3.54 19.04 -1.46
N ILE A 92 2.27 19.39 -1.69
CA ILE A 92 1.61 19.31 -3.00
C ILE A 92 2.33 20.21 -4.02
N ASN A 93 2.66 21.44 -3.67
CA ASN A 93 3.37 22.35 -4.56
C ASN A 93 4.75 21.80 -4.95
N LEU A 94 5.48 21.19 -4.00
CA LEU A 94 6.77 20.54 -4.29
C LEU A 94 6.61 19.32 -5.22
N ILE A 95 5.57 18.51 -5.04
CA ILE A 95 5.26 17.38 -5.90
C ILE A 95 4.93 17.87 -7.31
N ASN A 96 3.99 18.81 -7.44
CA ASN A 96 3.55 19.34 -8.74
C ASN A 96 4.68 20.06 -9.49
N LYS A 97 5.57 20.78 -8.78
CA LYS A 97 6.77 21.40 -9.37
C LYS A 97 7.69 20.39 -10.04
N LYS A 98 7.74 19.16 -9.53
CA LYS A 98 8.57 18.07 -10.07
C LYS A 98 7.91 17.36 -11.26
N LYS A 99 6.63 17.62 -11.53
CA LYS A 99 5.84 17.04 -12.65
C LYS A 99 6.06 15.53 -12.81
N PRO A 100 5.87 14.70 -11.77
CA PRO A 100 6.00 13.26 -11.92
C PRO A 100 4.79 12.68 -12.63
N ASP A 101 4.97 11.60 -13.41
CA ASP A 101 3.87 10.80 -13.93
C ASP A 101 3.32 9.85 -12.85
N VAL A 102 4.19 9.35 -11.97
CA VAL A 102 3.88 8.40 -10.91
C VAL A 102 4.36 8.92 -9.57
N LEU A 103 3.44 8.94 -8.59
CA LEU A 103 3.72 9.27 -7.21
C LEU A 103 3.55 8.02 -6.33
N TRP A 104 4.64 7.50 -5.80
CA TRP A 104 4.61 6.44 -4.81
C TRP A 104 4.56 7.03 -3.40
N VAL A 105 3.53 6.65 -2.62
CA VAL A 105 3.31 7.18 -1.27
C VAL A 105 3.57 6.10 -0.23
N GLY A 106 4.54 6.35 0.64
CA GLY A 106 4.98 5.47 1.73
C GLY A 106 4.85 6.11 3.10
N LEU A 107 3.66 6.56 3.44
CA LEU A 107 3.29 6.95 4.79
C LEU A 107 2.73 5.73 5.54
N THR A 108 2.50 5.84 6.84
CA THR A 108 1.86 4.75 7.60
C THR A 108 0.37 4.68 7.28
N GLN A 109 -0.17 3.47 7.18
CA GLN A 109 -1.62 3.22 7.03
C GLN A 109 -2.34 3.52 8.37
N PRO A 110 -3.53 4.16 8.39
CA PRO A 110 -4.34 4.60 7.24
C PRO A 110 -4.03 6.03 6.76
N LYS A 111 -2.96 6.65 7.23
CA LYS A 111 -2.61 8.04 6.93
C LYS A 111 -2.36 8.29 5.44
N GLN A 112 -1.68 7.36 4.75
CA GLN A 112 -1.38 7.51 3.33
C GLN A 112 -2.67 7.53 2.47
N GLU A 113 -3.61 6.65 2.77
CA GLU A 113 -4.87 6.56 2.05
C GLU A 113 -5.72 7.84 2.26
N LYS A 114 -5.81 8.31 3.52
CA LYS A 114 -6.51 9.56 3.85
C LYS A 114 -5.86 10.76 3.15
N TRP A 115 -4.54 10.89 3.23
CA TRP A 115 -3.82 11.99 2.61
C TRP A 115 -4.01 12.02 1.09
N ILE A 116 -3.96 10.86 0.43
CA ILE A 116 -4.21 10.76 -1.01
C ILE A 116 -5.66 11.16 -1.31
N TYR A 117 -6.63 10.59 -0.60
CA TYR A 117 -8.05 10.86 -0.82
C TYR A 117 -8.39 12.35 -0.71
N GLU A 118 -7.90 13.01 0.34
CA GLU A 118 -8.15 14.43 0.59
C GLU A 118 -7.47 15.36 -0.42
N ASN A 119 -6.40 14.92 -1.07
CA ASN A 119 -5.55 15.77 -1.89
C ASN A 119 -5.45 15.34 -3.36
N LEU A 120 -6.07 14.23 -3.76
CA LEU A 120 -5.96 13.67 -5.11
C LEU A 120 -6.27 14.69 -6.21
N LYS A 121 -7.31 15.52 -6.03
CA LYS A 121 -7.71 16.56 -7.00
C LYS A 121 -6.70 17.70 -7.14
N LYS A 122 -5.76 17.85 -6.19
CA LYS A 122 -4.75 18.92 -6.19
C LYS A 122 -3.39 18.45 -6.67
N ILE A 123 -3.21 17.13 -6.81
CA ILE A 123 -1.93 16.51 -7.20
C ILE A 123 -1.97 16.26 -8.71
N ASP A 124 -1.07 16.91 -9.44
CA ASP A 124 -0.93 16.77 -10.90
C ASP A 124 -0.03 15.58 -11.24
N VAL A 125 -0.60 14.37 -11.24
CA VAL A 125 0.09 13.12 -11.58
C VAL A 125 -0.87 12.17 -12.30
N LYS A 126 -0.35 11.28 -13.12
CA LYS A 126 -1.15 10.27 -13.83
C LYS A 126 -1.53 9.08 -12.95
N PHE A 127 -0.68 8.75 -11.99
CA PHE A 127 -0.88 7.61 -11.08
C PHE A 127 -0.34 7.91 -9.67
N VAL A 128 -1.13 7.54 -8.66
CA VAL A 128 -0.72 7.58 -7.25
C VAL A 128 -0.88 6.21 -6.64
N GLY A 129 0.18 5.67 -6.06
CA GLY A 129 0.18 4.37 -5.38
C GLY A 129 0.49 4.48 -3.89
N ALA A 130 -0.45 4.07 -3.03
CA ALA A 130 -0.25 3.93 -1.59
C ALA A 130 0.38 2.56 -1.29
N ILE A 131 1.69 2.50 -1.04
CA ILE A 131 2.42 1.24 -0.91
C ILE A 131 3.14 1.03 0.43
N GLY A 132 3.13 2.02 1.31
CA GLY A 132 3.59 1.95 2.71
C GLY A 132 4.85 1.11 2.94
N ALA A 133 4.64 -0.10 3.43
CA ALA A 133 5.72 -1.02 3.81
C ALA A 133 6.62 -1.49 2.65
N VAL A 134 6.19 -1.31 1.41
CA VAL A 134 7.02 -1.66 0.24
C VAL A 134 8.31 -0.86 0.24
N PHE A 135 8.30 0.37 0.75
CA PHE A 135 9.49 1.18 0.88
C PHE A 135 10.54 0.53 1.78
N ASP A 136 10.11 -0.07 2.90
CA ASP A 136 11.02 -0.74 3.83
C ASP A 136 11.57 -2.05 3.21
N PHE A 137 10.72 -2.80 2.49
CA PHE A 137 11.12 -4.03 1.79
C PHE A 137 12.05 -3.75 0.61
N TYR A 138 11.67 -2.82 -0.25
CA TYR A 138 12.43 -2.53 -1.46
C TYR A 138 13.77 -1.88 -1.15
N SER A 139 13.84 -1.04 -0.11
CA SER A 139 15.12 -0.48 0.37
C SER A 139 16.04 -1.51 1.03
N GLY A 140 15.54 -2.72 1.32
CA GLY A 140 16.30 -3.77 2.01
C GLY A 140 16.43 -3.60 3.52
N GLN A 141 15.77 -2.59 4.12
CA GLN A 141 15.83 -2.36 5.57
C GLN A 141 15.01 -3.40 6.37
N VAL A 142 13.98 -3.95 5.75
CA VAL A 142 13.14 -5.01 6.34
C VAL A 142 13.09 -6.19 5.37
N LYS A 143 13.35 -7.38 5.86
CA LYS A 143 13.23 -8.60 5.03
C LYS A 143 11.76 -8.96 4.86
N ARG A 144 11.33 -9.19 3.62
CA ARG A 144 10.02 -9.72 3.34
C ARG A 144 9.96 -11.21 3.71
N ALA A 145 8.81 -11.68 4.15
CA ALA A 145 8.61 -13.10 4.47
C ALA A 145 8.93 -13.99 3.25
N PRO A 146 9.50 -15.18 3.46
CA PRO A 146 9.65 -16.18 2.39
C PRO A 146 8.32 -16.49 1.69
N LYS A 147 8.36 -16.87 0.42
CA LYS A 147 7.16 -17.16 -0.40
C LYS A 147 6.22 -18.19 0.26
N VAL A 148 6.76 -19.20 0.91
CA VAL A 148 5.96 -20.20 1.65
C VAL A 148 5.11 -19.55 2.73
N ILE A 149 5.71 -18.69 3.56
CA ILE A 149 5.01 -17.97 4.63
C ILE A 149 3.98 -16.99 4.05
N GLN A 150 4.29 -16.34 2.93
CA GLN A 150 3.35 -15.46 2.23
C GLN A 150 2.13 -16.23 1.72
N ASN A 151 2.33 -17.41 1.14
CA ASN A 151 1.26 -18.27 0.61
C ASN A 151 0.35 -18.83 1.70
N LEU A 152 0.90 -19.09 2.88
CA LEU A 152 0.14 -19.48 4.08
C LEU A 152 -0.64 -18.32 4.71
N GLY A 153 -0.51 -17.09 4.20
CA GLY A 153 -1.16 -15.91 4.78
C GLY A 153 -0.52 -15.43 6.08
N MET A 154 0.66 -15.95 6.45
CA MET A 154 1.35 -15.68 7.72
C MET A 154 2.40 -14.55 7.61
N GLU A 155 2.39 -13.77 6.53
CA GLU A 155 3.32 -12.63 6.35
C GLU A 155 3.21 -11.61 7.50
N TRP A 156 1.99 -11.37 8.01
CA TRP A 156 1.76 -10.49 9.14
C TRP A 156 2.45 -10.96 10.43
N PHE A 157 2.46 -12.28 10.68
CA PHE A 157 3.11 -12.88 11.86
C PHE A 157 4.63 -12.79 11.74
N TYR A 158 5.18 -13.09 10.56
CA TYR A 158 6.61 -12.92 10.27
C TYR A 158 7.08 -11.48 10.50
N ARG A 159 6.28 -10.50 10.11
CA ARG A 159 6.55 -9.07 10.37
C ARG A 159 6.43 -8.72 11.85
N LEU A 160 5.47 -9.31 12.56
CA LEU A 160 5.33 -9.13 14.00
C LEU A 160 6.58 -9.58 14.74
N LEU A 161 7.17 -10.70 14.34
CA LEU A 161 8.43 -11.20 14.93
C LEU A 161 9.63 -10.27 14.68
N GLN A 162 9.66 -9.56 13.54
CA GLN A 162 10.72 -8.60 13.24
C GLN A 162 10.60 -7.27 14.00
N ASP A 163 9.37 -6.81 14.27
CA ASP A 163 9.13 -5.52 14.94
C ASP A 163 7.90 -5.63 15.88
N PRO A 164 8.01 -6.40 16.96
CA PRO A 164 6.89 -6.66 17.85
C PRO A 164 6.40 -5.39 18.55
N LYS A 165 7.30 -4.52 19.01
CA LYS A 165 6.95 -3.30 19.77
C LYS A 165 6.05 -2.35 18.97
N ARG A 166 6.27 -2.23 17.68
CA ARG A 166 5.50 -1.34 16.78
C ARG A 166 4.21 -1.98 16.26
N LEU A 167 4.22 -3.31 16.01
CA LEU A 167 3.17 -3.96 15.23
C LEU A 167 2.14 -4.71 16.08
N TRP A 168 2.44 -5.11 17.33
CA TRP A 168 1.56 -5.95 18.12
C TRP A 168 0.18 -5.32 18.37
N LYS A 169 0.13 -4.04 18.78
CA LYS A 169 -1.16 -3.33 19.01
C LYS A 169 -2.00 -3.32 17.74
N ARG A 170 -1.38 -2.96 16.63
CA ARG A 170 -2.06 -2.90 15.33
C ARG A 170 -2.64 -4.24 14.93
N TYR A 171 -1.85 -5.31 14.97
CA TYR A 171 -2.33 -6.63 14.57
C TYR A 171 -3.35 -7.19 15.55
N PHE A 172 -3.16 -7.00 16.84
CA PHE A 172 -4.13 -7.42 17.85
C PHE A 172 -5.51 -6.79 17.61
N PHE A 173 -5.59 -5.47 17.50
CA PHE A 173 -6.86 -4.79 17.26
C PHE A 173 -7.44 -5.06 15.87
N CYS A 174 -6.61 -5.18 14.83
CA CYS A 174 -7.09 -5.55 13.51
C CYS A 174 -7.70 -6.97 13.49
N ASN A 175 -7.05 -7.93 14.12
CA ASN A 175 -7.54 -9.31 14.19
C ASN A 175 -8.83 -9.41 15.03
N LEU A 176 -8.91 -8.73 16.18
CA LEU A 176 -10.14 -8.67 16.96
C LEU A 176 -11.29 -8.05 16.17
N ASN A 177 -11.06 -6.92 15.51
CA ASN A 177 -12.10 -6.30 14.64
C ASN A 177 -12.52 -7.22 13.51
N PHE A 178 -11.60 -7.97 12.92
CA PHE A 178 -11.92 -8.92 11.87
C PHE A 178 -12.81 -10.05 12.41
N ILE A 179 -12.43 -10.67 13.53
CA ILE A 179 -13.19 -11.77 14.13
C ILE A 179 -14.56 -11.31 14.60
N PHE A 180 -14.66 -10.20 15.34
CA PHE A 180 -15.91 -9.81 15.99
C PHE A 180 -16.83 -8.93 15.13
N LYS A 181 -16.33 -8.28 14.09
CA LYS A 181 -17.15 -7.42 13.21
C LYS A 181 -17.28 -7.96 11.80
N VAL A 182 -16.16 -8.38 11.19
CA VAL A 182 -16.17 -8.76 9.77
C VAL A 182 -16.76 -10.16 9.59
N ILE A 183 -16.33 -11.15 10.36
CA ILE A 183 -16.83 -12.52 10.24
C ILE A 183 -18.36 -12.60 10.46
N PRO A 184 -18.96 -12.06 11.53
CA PRO A 184 -20.40 -12.07 11.72
C PRO A 184 -21.16 -11.35 10.59
N TYR A 185 -20.61 -10.23 10.10
CA TYR A 185 -21.20 -9.51 8.98
C TYR A 185 -21.21 -10.33 7.68
N LEU A 186 -20.10 -11.03 7.38
CA LEU A 186 -20.02 -11.93 6.22
C LEU A 186 -21.05 -13.07 6.32
N PHE A 187 -21.20 -13.64 7.50
CA PHE A 187 -22.20 -14.67 7.78
C PHE A 187 -23.62 -14.16 7.55
N TYR A 188 -23.94 -12.98 8.08
CA TYR A 188 -25.23 -12.32 7.88
C TYR A 188 -25.53 -12.07 6.40
N VAL A 189 -24.61 -11.50 5.65
CA VAL A 189 -24.79 -11.21 4.21
C VAL A 189 -25.02 -12.50 3.42
N ARG A 190 -24.26 -13.55 3.72
CA ARG A 190 -24.42 -14.84 3.05
C ARG A 190 -25.74 -15.52 3.38
N LEU A 191 -26.16 -15.48 4.62
CA LEU A 191 -27.45 -16.01 5.05
C LEU A 191 -28.61 -15.27 4.38
N LYS A 192 -28.55 -13.93 4.34
CA LYS A 192 -29.55 -13.09 3.65
C LYS A 192 -29.62 -13.40 2.16
N SER A 193 -28.49 -13.58 1.50
CA SER A 193 -28.44 -13.96 0.08
C SER A 193 -29.08 -15.33 -0.17
N TYR A 194 -28.82 -16.29 0.71
CA TYR A 194 -29.39 -17.64 0.63
C TYR A 194 -30.90 -17.62 0.85
N LEU A 195 -31.38 -16.87 1.84
CA LEU A 195 -32.83 -16.74 2.10
C LEU A 195 -33.57 -16.06 0.93
N ASN A 196 -32.99 -15.01 0.35
CA ASN A 196 -33.56 -14.36 -0.83
C ASN A 196 -33.61 -15.29 -2.04
N PHE A 197 -32.66 -16.19 -2.20
CA PHE A 197 -32.66 -17.20 -3.26
C PHE A 197 -33.76 -18.28 -3.06
N LEU A 198 -34.08 -18.60 -1.81
CA LEU A 198 -35.17 -19.60 -1.51
C LEU A 198 -36.58 -18.99 -1.64
N LEU A 199 -36.70 -17.65 -1.61
CA LEU A 199 -37.98 -16.95 -1.70
C LEU A 199 -38.32 -16.47 -3.12
N CYS A 200 -37.41 -16.66 -4.08
CA CYS A 200 -37.62 -16.46 -5.52
C CYS A 200 -37.86 -17.79 -6.23
#